data_99f828862aa74d854f81391101ad9a42
#
_entry.id   99f828862aa74d854f81391101ad9a42
#
_cell.length_a   1.000
_cell.length_b   1.000
_cell.length_c   1.000
_cell.angle_alpha   90.00
_cell.angle_beta   90.00
_cell.angle_gamma   90.00
#
_symmetry.space_group_name_H-M   'P 1'
#
loop_
_entity.id
_entity.type
_entity.pdbx_description
1 polymer ?
#
loop_
_entity_poly.entity_id
_entity_poly.type
_entity_poly.pdbx_seq_one_letter_code
_entity_poly.pdbx_strand_id
1 'polypeptide(L)'
;MSKPILKVNQLTKHYEVKATNKLFSKPTSVRVLSDVSFELMEGETLSIVGESGCGKTTLGRCIVRGMDATSGQVIYHTENEEEIDFLGLRGKAFKKYRKNIQMIFQDPYSSLSPRMSVYDIISEPLLANFKLSKAELDEKVTLIAEKTGLNVSYLKRYPHAFSGGQRQRIAIARALISQPRLIVCDEAVSALDVSIKAQIINLLKDLQKQFQITYIFISHDLSIVQNISDRVAVMHLGKIVELAPVDALFDAPKHPYTEALLSAVPEPDPDYKKERIILEGEVPNPANPPSGCHFHPRCRYKTDRCVQQAPELQDIGSKHYVACHYAEQLNLRGVVHGEAANQ
;
A
#
# COMPACT_ATOMS: atom_id res chain seq x y z
N MET A 1 21.54 -9.52 -7.29
CA MET A 1 20.11 -9.74 -6.96
C MET A 1 19.79 -8.91 -5.73
N SER A 2 18.74 -8.08 -5.76
CA SER A 2 18.29 -7.33 -4.59
C SER A 2 17.85 -8.31 -3.50
N LYS A 3 18.18 -8.00 -2.23
CA LYS A 3 17.81 -8.83 -1.07
C LYS A 3 16.40 -8.46 -0.60
N PRO A 4 15.63 -9.41 -0.05
CA PRO A 4 14.35 -9.08 0.56
C PRO A 4 14.58 -8.23 1.83
N ILE A 5 13.79 -7.16 2.00
CA ILE A 5 13.74 -6.38 3.25
C ILE A 5 12.61 -6.85 4.14
N LEU A 6 11.52 -7.33 3.53
CA LEU A 6 10.33 -7.79 4.24
C LEU A 6 9.74 -9.02 3.55
N LYS A 7 9.32 -9.99 4.36
CA LYS A 7 8.53 -11.13 3.91
C LYS A 7 7.27 -11.23 4.75
N VAL A 8 6.14 -11.19 4.09
CA VAL A 8 4.82 -11.38 4.71
C VAL A 8 4.38 -12.81 4.44
N ASN A 9 4.06 -13.56 5.49
CA ASN A 9 3.69 -14.97 5.41
C ASN A 9 2.30 -15.17 6.00
N GLN A 10 1.33 -15.55 5.17
CA GLN A 10 -0.05 -15.93 5.54
C GLN A 10 -0.70 -14.94 6.51
N LEU A 11 -0.49 -13.64 6.28
CA LEU A 11 -1.00 -12.59 7.15
C LEU A 11 -2.52 -12.54 7.08
N THR A 12 -3.15 -12.69 8.24
CA THR A 12 -4.61 -12.77 8.36
C THR A 12 -5.11 -11.78 9.40
N LYS A 13 -6.22 -11.09 9.10
CA LYS A 13 -6.91 -10.20 10.03
C LYS A 13 -8.42 -10.42 10.01
N HIS A 14 -8.94 -10.78 11.17
CA HIS A 14 -10.39 -10.90 11.39
C HIS A 14 -10.85 -9.88 12.43
N TYR A 15 -12.08 -9.39 12.28
CA TYR A 15 -12.79 -8.60 13.27
C TYR A 15 -14.00 -9.36 13.74
N GLU A 16 -14.18 -9.46 15.06
CA GLU A 16 -15.41 -9.97 15.65
C GLU A 16 -16.44 -8.84 15.73
N VAL A 17 -17.50 -8.95 14.96
CA VAL A 17 -18.62 -8.01 15.00
C VAL A 17 -19.75 -8.62 15.84
N LYS A 18 -20.06 -8.00 16.96
CA LYS A 18 -21.23 -8.38 17.77
C LYS A 18 -22.49 -7.93 17.04
N ALA A 19 -23.42 -8.84 16.79
CA ALA A 19 -24.70 -8.47 16.20
C ALA A 19 -25.49 -7.59 17.19
N THR A 20 -25.85 -6.39 16.74
CA THR A 20 -26.46 -5.33 17.55
C THR A 20 -27.90 -5.63 18.03
N ASN A 21 -28.58 -6.67 17.51
CA ASN A 21 -30.01 -6.84 17.70
C ASN A 21 -30.52 -8.19 18.23
N LYS A 22 -29.64 -9.08 18.74
CA LYS A 22 -30.11 -10.33 19.38
C LYS A 22 -29.25 -10.68 20.59
N LEU A 23 -29.85 -10.79 21.74
CA LEU A 23 -29.23 -11.13 23.04
C LEU A 23 -28.45 -12.48 23.03
N PHE A 24 -28.61 -13.30 21.97
CA PHE A 24 -28.02 -14.64 21.82
C PHE A 24 -27.40 -14.87 20.41
N SER A 25 -27.09 -13.83 19.62
CA SER A 25 -26.42 -14.04 18.32
C SER A 25 -24.94 -14.29 18.49
N LYS A 26 -24.44 -15.35 17.83
CA LYS A 26 -22.99 -15.62 17.74
C LYS A 26 -22.29 -14.44 17.06
N PRO A 27 -21.11 -14.02 17.55
CA PRO A 27 -20.34 -12.98 16.88
C PRO A 27 -20.01 -13.42 15.45
N THR A 28 -20.24 -12.53 14.49
CA THR A 28 -19.87 -12.77 13.10
C THR A 28 -18.42 -12.31 12.89
N SER A 29 -17.57 -13.21 12.40
CA SER A 29 -16.19 -12.87 12.09
C SER A 29 -16.10 -12.30 10.66
N VAL A 30 -15.64 -11.06 10.53
CA VAL A 30 -15.37 -10.42 9.24
C VAL A 30 -13.91 -10.61 8.87
N ARG A 31 -13.64 -11.34 7.78
CA ARG A 31 -12.28 -11.62 7.30
C ARG A 31 -11.83 -10.48 6.37
N VAL A 32 -11.02 -9.57 6.91
CA VAL A 32 -10.51 -8.41 6.14
C VAL A 32 -9.22 -8.76 5.40
N LEU A 33 -8.39 -9.63 5.98
CA LEU A 33 -7.21 -10.22 5.33
C LEU A 33 -7.28 -11.73 5.48
N SER A 34 -6.96 -12.46 4.41
CA SER A 34 -6.97 -13.93 4.36
C SER A 34 -5.71 -14.43 3.68
N ASP A 35 -4.76 -14.92 4.48
CA ASP A 35 -3.54 -15.61 4.06
C ASP A 35 -2.69 -14.81 3.05
N VAL A 36 -2.54 -13.50 3.28
CA VAL A 36 -1.76 -12.62 2.40
C VAL A 36 -0.28 -12.94 2.55
N SER A 37 0.38 -13.27 1.41
CA SER A 37 1.79 -13.59 1.37
C SER A 37 2.48 -12.90 0.20
N PHE A 38 3.63 -12.26 0.46
CA PHE A 38 4.50 -11.68 -0.56
C PHE A 38 5.87 -11.34 0.02
N GLU A 39 6.84 -11.11 -0.86
CA GLU A 39 8.16 -10.60 -0.52
C GLU A 39 8.34 -9.19 -1.10
N LEU A 40 9.03 -8.32 -0.36
CA LEU A 40 9.39 -6.96 -0.76
C LEU A 40 10.90 -6.85 -0.79
N MET A 41 11.46 -6.40 -1.93
CA MET A 41 12.89 -6.27 -2.12
C MET A 41 13.39 -4.91 -1.60
N GLU A 42 14.64 -4.85 -1.19
CA GLU A 42 15.26 -3.60 -0.73
C GLU A 42 15.35 -2.57 -1.87
N GLY A 43 14.94 -1.34 -1.62
CA GLY A 43 14.88 -0.25 -2.60
C GLY A 43 13.71 -0.32 -3.58
N GLU A 44 12.86 -1.36 -3.49
CA GLU A 44 11.69 -1.56 -4.34
C GLU A 44 10.50 -0.68 -3.90
N THR A 45 9.68 -0.28 -4.85
CA THR A 45 8.30 0.20 -4.59
C THR A 45 7.31 -0.88 -5.01
N LEU A 46 6.71 -1.55 -4.02
CA LEU A 46 5.58 -2.46 -4.23
C LEU A 46 4.27 -1.69 -4.02
N SER A 47 3.50 -1.52 -5.08
CA SER A 47 2.16 -0.94 -4.94
C SER A 47 1.11 -1.98 -4.62
N ILE A 48 0.15 -1.62 -3.76
CA ILE A 48 -1.01 -2.44 -3.41
C ILE A 48 -2.26 -1.71 -3.88
N VAL A 49 -2.98 -2.32 -4.83
CA VAL A 49 -4.16 -1.74 -5.48
C VAL A 49 -5.39 -2.61 -5.32
N GLY A 50 -6.58 -2.04 -5.55
CA GLY A 50 -7.87 -2.74 -5.49
C GLY A 50 -8.99 -1.81 -5.06
N GLU A 51 -10.24 -2.27 -5.14
CA GLU A 51 -11.43 -1.50 -4.74
C GLU A 51 -11.38 -1.07 -3.27
N SER A 52 -12.15 -0.03 -2.93
CA SER A 52 -12.29 0.41 -1.52
C SER A 52 -12.83 -0.74 -0.65
N GLY A 53 -12.29 -0.88 0.56
CA GLY A 53 -12.71 -1.93 1.50
C GLY A 53 -12.09 -3.31 1.25
N CYS A 54 -11.25 -3.52 0.24
CA CYS A 54 -10.62 -4.84 0.00
C CYS A 54 -9.50 -5.22 0.97
N GLY A 55 -9.13 -4.35 1.93
CA GLY A 55 -8.17 -4.67 3.00
C GLY A 55 -6.79 -3.99 2.90
N LYS A 56 -6.52 -3.14 1.90
CA LYS A 56 -5.20 -2.49 1.67
C LYS A 56 -4.65 -1.74 2.89
N THR A 57 -5.43 -0.80 3.43
CA THR A 57 -5.06 -0.03 4.64
C THR A 57 -4.85 -0.94 5.84
N THR A 58 -5.67 -1.98 6.00
CA THR A 58 -5.52 -2.97 7.07
C THR A 58 -4.21 -3.74 6.94
N LEU A 59 -3.83 -4.14 5.72
CA LEU A 59 -2.56 -4.78 5.44
C LEU A 59 -1.38 -3.88 5.82
N GLY A 60 -1.38 -2.63 5.36
CA GLY A 60 -0.35 -1.65 5.72
C GLY A 60 -0.21 -1.45 7.23
N ARG A 61 -1.35 -1.29 7.93
CA ARG A 61 -1.37 -1.12 9.39
C ARG A 61 -0.91 -2.37 10.16
N CYS A 62 -1.21 -3.57 9.67
CA CYS A 62 -0.68 -4.80 10.28
C CYS A 62 0.84 -4.90 10.09
N ILE A 63 1.37 -4.55 8.90
CA ILE A 63 2.81 -4.58 8.62
C ILE A 63 3.58 -3.65 9.56
N VAL A 64 3.12 -2.40 9.75
CA VAL A 64 3.79 -1.45 10.65
C VAL A 64 3.45 -1.68 12.13
N ARG A 65 2.62 -2.68 12.44
CA ARG A 65 2.06 -2.93 13.78
C ARG A 65 1.32 -1.72 14.39
N GLY A 66 0.68 -0.95 13.54
CA GLY A 66 -0.36 0.00 13.95
C GLY A 66 -1.67 -0.71 14.32
N MET A 67 -1.77 -2.00 13.98
CA MET A 67 -2.87 -2.90 14.27
C MET A 67 -2.36 -4.33 14.41
N ASP A 68 -2.86 -5.08 15.39
CA ASP A 68 -2.48 -6.48 15.56
C ASP A 68 -3.10 -7.36 14.48
N ALA A 69 -2.31 -8.22 13.87
CA ALA A 69 -2.78 -9.30 13.01
C ALA A 69 -3.46 -10.39 13.85
N THR A 70 -4.37 -11.17 13.24
CA THR A 70 -4.97 -12.34 13.89
C THR A 70 -4.02 -13.53 13.85
N SER A 71 -3.33 -13.73 12.73
CA SER A 71 -2.31 -14.77 12.52
C SER A 71 -1.38 -14.38 11.38
N GLY A 72 -0.35 -15.20 11.16
CA GLY A 72 0.68 -14.97 10.16
C GLY A 72 1.91 -14.28 10.73
N GLN A 73 2.88 -14.00 9.87
CA GLN A 73 4.16 -13.43 10.26
C GLN A 73 4.56 -12.30 9.31
N VAL A 74 5.31 -11.35 9.85
CA VAL A 74 6.02 -10.31 9.09
C VAL A 74 7.50 -10.41 9.44
N ILE A 75 8.27 -11.04 8.57
CA ILE A 75 9.71 -11.22 8.75
C ILE A 75 10.41 -9.98 8.19
N TYR A 76 11.12 -9.25 9.05
CA TYR A 76 11.94 -8.12 8.69
C TYR A 76 13.41 -8.52 8.65
N HIS A 77 14.09 -8.23 7.53
CA HIS A 77 15.53 -8.48 7.36
C HIS A 77 16.32 -7.24 7.75
N THR A 78 17.16 -7.37 8.76
CA THR A 78 18.01 -6.28 9.25
C THR A 78 19.18 -6.02 8.30
N GLU A 79 19.92 -4.92 8.52
CA GLU A 79 21.16 -4.63 7.78
C GLU A 79 22.22 -5.74 7.94
N ASN A 80 22.21 -6.43 9.08
CA ASN A 80 23.11 -7.55 9.38
C ASN A 80 22.55 -8.90 8.87
N GLU A 81 21.53 -8.88 7.99
CA GLU A 81 20.90 -10.09 7.43
C GLU A 81 20.21 -11.00 8.46
N GLU A 82 19.91 -10.50 9.65
CA GLU A 82 19.12 -11.23 10.63
C GLU A 82 17.63 -11.18 10.27
N GLU A 83 16.99 -12.34 10.28
CA GLU A 83 15.54 -12.47 10.13
C GLU A 83 14.83 -12.27 11.47
N ILE A 84 13.90 -11.33 11.52
CA ILE A 84 13.17 -11.00 12.74
C ILE A 84 11.67 -11.06 12.47
N ASP A 85 10.94 -11.91 13.18
CA ASP A 85 9.49 -11.83 13.21
C ASP A 85 9.05 -10.54 13.92
N PHE A 86 8.78 -9.52 13.11
CA PHE A 86 8.43 -8.18 13.59
C PHE A 86 7.13 -8.16 14.39
N LEU A 87 6.17 -9.04 14.08
CA LEU A 87 4.92 -9.15 14.84
C LEU A 87 5.12 -9.79 16.21
N GLY A 88 6.09 -10.70 16.32
CA GLY A 88 6.44 -11.39 17.58
C GLY A 88 7.18 -10.51 18.59
N LEU A 89 7.82 -9.41 18.16
CA LEU A 89 8.62 -8.55 19.05
C LEU A 89 7.79 -7.95 20.20
N ARG A 90 8.43 -7.70 21.36
CA ARG A 90 7.81 -7.05 22.52
C ARG A 90 8.79 -6.04 23.17
N GLY A 91 8.23 -5.05 23.85
CA GLY A 91 8.96 -4.12 24.71
C GLY A 91 10.16 -3.43 24.03
N LYS A 92 11.36 -3.57 24.62
CA LYS A 92 12.59 -2.93 24.12
C LYS A 92 13.00 -3.42 22.72
N ALA A 93 12.78 -4.72 22.42
CA ALA A 93 13.08 -5.27 21.09
C ALA A 93 12.22 -4.63 20.00
N PHE A 94 10.92 -4.49 20.24
CA PHE A 94 10.04 -3.77 19.31
C PHE A 94 10.47 -2.31 19.12
N LYS A 95 10.78 -1.60 20.20
CA LYS A 95 11.23 -0.19 20.13
C LYS A 95 12.50 -0.04 19.28
N LYS A 96 13.43 -1.02 19.35
CA LYS A 96 14.67 -1.03 18.56
C LYS A 96 14.42 -1.00 17.06
N TYR A 97 13.44 -1.79 16.57
CA TYR A 97 13.21 -1.96 15.13
C TYR A 97 12.07 -1.10 14.57
N ARG A 98 11.13 -0.62 15.42
CA ARG A 98 10.00 0.21 15.00
C ARG A 98 10.41 1.46 14.21
N LYS A 99 11.57 2.04 14.52
CA LYS A 99 12.10 3.22 13.81
C LYS A 99 12.41 2.95 12.34
N ASN A 100 12.70 1.69 11.99
CA ASN A 100 13.08 1.29 10.63
C ASN A 100 11.87 1.10 9.70
N ILE A 101 10.66 0.99 10.27
CA ILE A 101 9.41 0.80 9.52
C ILE A 101 8.44 1.90 9.93
N GLN A 102 8.14 2.80 9.02
CA GLN A 102 7.29 3.97 9.25
C GLN A 102 6.06 3.97 8.34
N MET A 103 5.09 4.83 8.63
CA MET A 103 3.86 4.96 7.85
C MET A 103 3.53 6.42 7.59
N ILE A 104 3.15 6.72 6.35
CA ILE A 104 2.51 7.97 5.93
C ILE A 104 1.03 7.66 5.77
N PHE A 105 0.18 8.34 6.54
CA PHE A 105 -1.27 8.09 6.59
C PHE A 105 -2.02 8.83 5.48
N GLN A 106 -3.19 8.30 5.13
CA GLN A 106 -4.09 8.79 4.10
C GLN A 106 -4.51 10.25 4.28
N ASP A 107 -4.86 10.64 5.50
CA ASP A 107 -5.33 11.99 5.81
C ASP A 107 -4.29 12.75 6.64
N PRO A 108 -3.60 13.74 6.04
CA PRO A 108 -2.65 14.57 6.77
C PRO A 108 -3.31 15.48 7.80
N TYR A 109 -4.63 15.74 7.70
CA TYR A 109 -5.35 16.56 8.68
C TYR A 109 -5.52 15.83 10.02
N SER A 110 -5.92 14.57 9.99
CA SER A 110 -6.12 13.77 11.20
C SER A 110 -4.82 13.20 11.75
N SER A 111 -3.79 13.04 10.93
CA SER A 111 -2.51 12.44 11.32
C SER A 111 -1.55 13.42 12.01
N LEU A 112 -1.75 14.73 11.86
CA LEU A 112 -0.93 15.78 12.48
C LEU A 112 -1.68 16.40 13.66
N SER A 113 -1.04 16.43 14.84
CA SER A 113 -1.63 17.07 16.02
C SER A 113 -1.79 18.58 15.78
N PRO A 114 -3.02 19.14 15.86
CA PRO A 114 -3.22 20.58 15.65
C PRO A 114 -2.66 21.45 16.78
N ARG A 115 -2.24 20.83 17.90
CA ARG A 115 -1.71 21.49 19.09
C ARG A 115 -0.19 21.53 19.14
N MET A 116 0.49 20.86 18.21
CA MET A 116 1.94 20.82 18.11
C MET A 116 2.42 21.70 16.97
N SER A 117 3.58 22.35 17.16
CA SER A 117 4.22 23.04 16.04
C SER A 117 4.74 22.03 15.01
N VAL A 118 4.99 22.49 13.78
CA VAL A 118 5.57 21.63 12.73
C VAL A 118 6.93 21.08 13.18
N TYR A 119 7.73 21.89 13.87
CA TYR A 119 9.00 21.45 14.46
C TYR A 119 8.79 20.28 15.45
N ASP A 120 7.83 20.40 16.37
CA ASP A 120 7.56 19.36 17.38
C ASP A 120 7.05 18.06 16.71
N ILE A 121 6.19 18.19 15.69
CA ILE A 121 5.67 17.05 14.94
C ILE A 121 6.80 16.29 14.23
N ILE A 122 7.72 17.00 13.57
CA ILE A 122 8.83 16.39 12.84
C ILE A 122 9.83 15.79 13.82
N SER A 123 10.12 16.44 14.95
CA SER A 123 11.10 16.00 15.93
C SER A 123 10.64 14.84 16.83
N GLU A 124 9.32 14.65 16.99
CA GLU A 124 8.72 13.64 17.89
C GLU A 124 9.33 12.23 17.75
N PRO A 125 9.48 11.65 16.51
CA PRO A 125 10.05 10.32 16.35
C PRO A 125 11.51 10.21 16.84
N LEU A 126 12.30 11.29 16.73
CA LEU A 126 13.67 11.32 17.24
C LEU A 126 13.69 11.36 18.75
N LEU A 127 12.88 12.22 19.37
CA LEU A 127 12.79 12.35 20.83
C LEU A 127 12.28 11.06 21.48
N ALA A 128 11.40 10.31 20.81
CA ALA A 128 10.89 9.04 21.31
C ALA A 128 11.94 7.91 21.28
N ASN A 129 12.94 7.97 20.39
CA ASN A 129 13.86 6.87 20.14
C ASN A 129 15.32 7.15 20.49
N PHE A 130 15.73 8.44 20.56
CA PHE A 130 17.13 8.83 20.70
C PHE A 130 17.27 9.89 21.81
N LYS A 131 18.44 9.91 22.43
CA LYS A 131 18.86 11.01 23.32
C LYS A 131 19.74 11.95 22.51
N LEU A 132 19.20 13.08 22.08
CA LEU A 132 19.89 14.08 21.27
C LEU A 132 19.99 15.39 22.04
N SER A 133 21.08 16.12 21.84
CA SER A 133 21.17 17.52 22.24
C SER A 133 20.21 18.38 21.39
N LYS A 134 19.90 19.57 21.87
CA LYS A 134 19.03 20.50 21.13
C LYS A 134 19.66 20.88 19.77
N ALA A 135 20.96 21.10 19.72
CA ALA A 135 21.66 21.47 18.48
C ALA A 135 21.59 20.35 17.43
N GLU A 136 21.83 19.08 17.82
CA GLU A 136 21.68 17.93 16.92
C GLU A 136 20.24 17.74 16.42
N LEU A 137 19.25 18.00 17.30
CA LEU A 137 17.85 17.92 16.95
C LEU A 137 17.47 19.02 15.94
N ASP A 138 17.89 20.28 16.19
CA ASP A 138 17.65 21.42 15.31
C ASP A 138 18.27 21.19 13.92
N GLU A 139 19.51 20.68 13.85
CA GLU A 139 20.18 20.35 12.62
C GLU A 139 19.41 19.29 11.82
N LYS A 140 19.01 18.17 12.45
CA LYS A 140 18.28 17.09 11.79
C LYS A 140 16.90 17.53 11.30
N VAL A 141 16.17 18.31 12.10
CA VAL A 141 14.83 18.83 11.72
C VAL A 141 14.96 19.79 10.56
N THR A 142 15.95 20.69 10.59
CA THR A 142 16.21 21.63 9.48
C THR A 142 16.53 20.89 8.20
N LEU A 143 17.47 19.94 8.25
CA LEU A 143 17.86 19.15 7.09
C LEU A 143 16.67 18.42 6.45
N ILE A 144 15.85 17.72 7.25
CA ILE A 144 14.72 16.97 6.70
C ILE A 144 13.62 17.88 6.18
N ALA A 145 13.41 19.04 6.80
CA ALA A 145 12.47 20.04 6.31
C ALA A 145 12.88 20.55 4.92
N GLU A 146 14.15 20.89 4.72
CA GLU A 146 14.68 21.30 3.42
C GLU A 146 14.55 20.19 2.37
N LYS A 147 14.89 18.93 2.72
CA LYS A 147 14.78 17.76 1.83
C LYS A 147 13.35 17.48 1.39
N THR A 148 12.36 17.82 2.22
CA THR A 148 10.94 17.67 1.89
C THR A 148 10.32 18.93 1.28
N GLY A 149 11.14 19.99 1.04
CA GLY A 149 10.71 21.23 0.43
C GLY A 149 9.82 22.08 1.35
N LEU A 150 10.02 21.98 2.66
CA LEU A 150 9.39 22.83 3.66
C LEU A 150 10.27 24.07 3.93
N ASN A 151 9.64 25.23 4.08
CA ASN A 151 10.35 26.44 4.48
C ASN A 151 10.69 26.38 5.98
N VAL A 152 11.98 26.34 6.30
CA VAL A 152 12.50 26.27 7.68
C VAL A 152 11.96 27.39 8.57
N SER A 153 11.74 28.61 8.03
CA SER A 153 11.18 29.73 8.81
C SER A 153 9.76 29.48 9.33
N TYR A 154 9.05 28.49 8.77
CA TYR A 154 7.68 28.15 9.15
C TYR A 154 7.58 26.98 10.15
N LEU A 155 8.67 26.39 10.57
CA LEU A 155 8.67 25.23 11.46
C LEU A 155 8.01 25.50 12.83
N LYS A 156 7.98 26.75 13.28
CA LYS A 156 7.30 27.17 14.52
C LYS A 156 5.79 27.35 14.36
N ARG A 157 5.25 27.29 13.13
CA ARG A 157 3.83 27.39 12.87
C ARG A 157 3.11 26.07 13.16
N TYR A 158 1.78 26.14 13.24
CA TYR A 158 0.92 24.99 13.47
C TYR A 158 0.36 24.43 12.15
N PRO A 159 -0.03 23.14 12.08
CA PRO A 159 -0.50 22.53 10.84
C PRO A 159 -1.64 23.26 10.13
N HIS A 160 -2.53 23.90 10.87
CA HIS A 160 -3.66 24.64 10.28
C HIS A 160 -3.25 25.84 9.41
N ALA A 161 -2.01 26.33 9.55
CA ALA A 161 -1.46 27.42 8.73
C ALA A 161 -0.88 26.96 7.37
N PHE A 162 -1.01 25.66 7.04
CA PHE A 162 -0.41 25.05 5.84
C PHE A 162 -1.48 24.51 4.90
N SER A 163 -1.20 24.54 3.58
CA SER A 163 -2.02 23.87 2.56
C SER A 163 -1.99 22.34 2.69
N GLY A 164 -2.90 21.64 2.03
CA GLY A 164 -2.94 20.17 2.03
C GLY A 164 -1.61 19.53 1.58
N GLY A 165 -1.03 20.02 0.49
CA GLY A 165 0.27 19.55 0.00
C GLY A 165 1.43 19.83 0.96
N GLN A 166 1.42 20.99 1.63
CA GLN A 166 2.42 21.29 2.65
C GLN A 166 2.26 20.41 3.88
N ARG A 167 1.03 20.11 4.33
CA ARG A 167 0.79 19.15 5.41
C ARG A 167 1.27 17.76 5.04
N GLN A 168 1.09 17.34 3.79
CA GLN A 168 1.62 16.07 3.32
C GLN A 168 3.15 16.05 3.39
N ARG A 169 3.83 17.13 3.02
CA ARG A 169 5.29 17.25 3.18
C ARG A 169 5.72 17.18 4.65
N ILE A 170 4.94 17.73 5.59
CA ILE A 170 5.19 17.60 7.04
C ILE A 170 5.05 16.13 7.47
N ALA A 171 4.02 15.42 7.02
CA ALA A 171 3.82 14.00 7.32
C ALA A 171 4.97 13.14 6.75
N ILE A 172 5.44 13.45 5.53
CA ILE A 172 6.61 12.81 4.92
C ILE A 172 7.87 13.10 5.75
N ALA A 173 8.12 14.35 6.15
CA ALA A 173 9.26 14.74 6.97
C ALA A 173 9.26 14.00 8.32
N ARG A 174 8.10 13.90 8.98
CA ARG A 174 7.93 13.14 10.22
C ARG A 174 8.28 11.66 10.06
N ALA A 175 7.86 11.04 8.95
CA ALA A 175 8.16 9.63 8.69
C ALA A 175 9.66 9.42 8.41
N LEU A 176 10.29 10.36 7.70
CA LEU A 176 11.69 10.26 7.27
C LEU A 176 12.73 10.58 8.34
N ILE A 177 12.38 11.40 9.35
CA ILE A 177 13.36 11.93 10.31
C ILE A 177 14.11 10.83 11.08
N SER A 178 13.50 9.65 11.25
CA SER A 178 14.13 8.48 11.88
C SER A 178 14.99 7.66 10.92
N GLN A 179 15.12 8.07 9.65
CA GLN A 179 15.82 7.37 8.57
C GLN A 179 15.36 5.91 8.44
N PRO A 180 14.08 5.67 8.15
CA PRO A 180 13.54 4.33 8.03
C PRO A 180 14.01 3.66 6.74
N ARG A 181 14.15 2.33 6.75
CA ARG A 181 14.41 1.53 5.54
C ARG A 181 13.14 1.20 4.76
N LEU A 182 11.99 1.18 5.46
CA LEU A 182 10.68 0.87 4.88
C LEU A 182 9.65 1.92 5.29
N ILE A 183 8.93 2.45 4.30
CA ILE A 183 7.77 3.33 4.54
C ILE A 183 6.54 2.74 3.85
N VAL A 184 5.46 2.60 4.61
CA VAL A 184 4.13 2.29 4.08
C VAL A 184 3.41 3.62 3.80
N CYS A 185 3.13 3.90 2.53
CA CYS A 185 2.36 5.07 2.09
C CYS A 185 0.89 4.65 1.90
N ASP A 186 0.02 4.95 2.87
CA ASP A 186 -1.40 4.61 2.82
C ASP A 186 -2.18 5.75 2.18
N GLU A 187 -2.49 5.62 0.88
CA GLU A 187 -3.19 6.63 0.06
C GLU A 187 -2.64 8.06 0.22
N ALA A 188 -1.32 8.18 0.33
CA ALA A 188 -0.60 9.40 0.71
C ALA A 188 -0.86 10.64 -0.19
N VAL A 189 -1.53 10.48 -1.33
CA VAL A 189 -1.82 11.56 -2.29
C VAL A 189 -3.30 11.65 -2.68
N SER A 190 -4.18 10.80 -2.13
CA SER A 190 -5.59 10.69 -2.56
C SER A 190 -6.38 12.00 -2.37
N ALA A 191 -6.11 12.74 -1.32
CA ALA A 191 -6.81 13.97 -0.94
C ALA A 191 -6.21 15.26 -1.55
N LEU A 192 -5.28 15.15 -2.52
CA LEU A 192 -4.57 16.28 -3.09
C LEU A 192 -5.00 16.56 -4.54
N ASP A 193 -4.85 17.81 -4.98
CA ASP A 193 -5.06 18.22 -6.36
C ASP A 193 -4.04 17.56 -7.31
N VAL A 194 -4.39 17.38 -8.58
CA VAL A 194 -3.58 16.65 -9.58
C VAL A 194 -2.14 17.15 -9.66
N SER A 195 -1.94 18.49 -9.71
CA SER A 195 -0.61 19.08 -9.79
C SER A 195 0.23 18.84 -8.53
N ILE A 196 -0.40 18.86 -7.37
CA ILE A 196 0.26 18.61 -6.08
C ILE A 196 0.55 17.10 -5.93
N LYS A 197 -0.34 16.20 -6.40
CA LYS A 197 -0.07 14.75 -6.46
C LYS A 197 1.23 14.46 -7.19
N ALA A 198 1.41 15.03 -8.40
CA ALA A 198 2.61 14.83 -9.19
C ALA A 198 3.89 15.30 -8.46
N GLN A 199 3.82 16.47 -7.79
CA GLN A 199 4.94 16.97 -6.99
C GLN A 199 5.30 16.05 -5.82
N ILE A 200 4.31 15.52 -5.10
CA ILE A 200 4.56 14.59 -3.97
C ILE A 200 5.10 13.26 -4.47
N ILE A 201 4.60 12.72 -5.59
CA ILE A 201 5.13 11.49 -6.18
C ILE A 201 6.60 11.66 -6.59
N ASN A 202 6.95 12.77 -7.27
CA ASN A 202 8.33 13.05 -7.62
C ASN A 202 9.20 13.20 -6.36
N LEU A 203 8.72 13.91 -5.34
CA LEU A 203 9.42 14.02 -4.06
C LEU A 203 9.69 12.64 -3.45
N LEU A 204 8.70 11.73 -3.41
CA LEU A 204 8.88 10.38 -2.87
C LEU A 204 9.92 9.58 -3.66
N LYS A 205 9.94 9.68 -5.00
CA LYS A 205 10.94 9.05 -5.87
C LYS A 205 12.35 9.60 -5.62
N ASP A 206 12.50 10.91 -5.44
CA ASP A 206 13.79 11.55 -5.16
C ASP A 206 14.30 11.13 -3.77
N LEU A 207 13.41 11.11 -2.76
CA LEU A 207 13.75 10.65 -1.41
C LEU A 207 14.10 9.16 -1.39
N GLN A 208 13.42 8.32 -2.18
CA GLN A 208 13.75 6.90 -2.32
C GLN A 208 15.19 6.71 -2.79
N LYS A 209 15.57 7.41 -3.86
CA LYS A 209 16.93 7.36 -4.41
C LYS A 209 17.97 7.90 -3.44
N GLN A 210 17.67 9.02 -2.77
CA GLN A 210 18.61 9.69 -1.87
C GLN A 210 18.87 8.91 -0.59
N PHE A 211 17.82 8.30 -0.01
CA PHE A 211 17.88 7.60 1.28
C PHE A 211 17.77 6.09 1.14
N GLN A 212 17.71 5.55 -0.09
CA GLN A 212 17.55 4.12 -0.38
C GLN A 212 16.37 3.48 0.34
N ILE A 213 15.23 4.17 0.34
CA ILE A 213 14.01 3.75 1.03
C ILE A 213 13.28 2.70 0.20
N THR A 214 12.70 1.72 0.86
CA THR A 214 11.76 0.78 0.27
C THR A 214 10.34 1.27 0.54
N TYR A 215 9.44 1.19 -0.45
CA TYR A 215 8.06 1.61 -0.29
C TYR A 215 7.08 0.45 -0.43
N ILE A 216 6.06 0.42 0.45
CA ILE A 216 4.75 -0.18 0.16
C ILE A 216 3.81 0.99 -0.13
N PHE A 217 3.35 1.10 -1.38
CA PHE A 217 2.52 2.22 -1.82
C PHE A 217 1.09 1.77 -2.05
N ILE A 218 0.17 2.14 -1.14
CA ILE A 218 -1.25 1.80 -1.23
C ILE A 218 -1.96 2.91 -2.00
N SER A 219 -2.64 2.55 -3.09
CA SER A 219 -3.40 3.50 -3.91
C SER A 219 -4.58 2.82 -4.59
N HIS A 220 -5.60 3.61 -4.92
CA HIS A 220 -6.66 3.24 -5.86
C HIS A 220 -6.49 3.92 -7.23
N ASP A 221 -5.50 4.80 -7.39
CA ASP A 221 -5.19 5.52 -8.63
C ASP A 221 -4.09 4.77 -9.40
N LEU A 222 -4.49 4.00 -10.41
CA LEU A 222 -3.60 3.16 -11.20
C LEU A 222 -2.64 3.98 -12.08
N SER A 223 -2.99 5.20 -12.47
CA SER A 223 -2.10 6.07 -13.24
C SER A 223 -0.88 6.49 -12.41
N ILE A 224 -1.08 6.73 -11.11
CA ILE A 224 0.00 7.01 -10.17
C ILE A 224 0.84 5.75 -9.96
N VAL A 225 0.19 4.61 -9.78
CA VAL A 225 0.84 3.31 -9.54
C VAL A 225 1.78 2.96 -10.69
N GLN A 226 1.37 3.14 -11.94
CA GLN A 226 2.19 2.90 -13.12
C GLN A 226 3.51 3.72 -13.09
N ASN A 227 3.45 4.93 -12.55
CA ASN A 227 4.60 5.84 -12.51
C ASN A 227 5.60 5.59 -11.37
N ILE A 228 5.14 5.06 -10.22
CA ILE A 228 5.99 4.97 -9.03
C ILE A 228 6.46 3.54 -8.73
N SER A 229 5.80 2.52 -9.29
CA SER A 229 5.96 1.14 -8.85
C SER A 229 6.98 0.36 -9.66
N ASP A 230 7.69 -0.55 -9.00
CA ASP A 230 8.44 -1.62 -9.65
C ASP A 230 7.55 -2.86 -9.85
N ARG A 231 6.73 -3.18 -8.83
CA ARG A 231 5.76 -4.29 -8.85
C ARG A 231 4.42 -3.84 -8.28
N VAL A 232 3.36 -4.53 -8.70
CA VAL A 232 2.00 -4.25 -8.26
C VAL A 232 1.33 -5.51 -7.74
N ALA A 233 0.74 -5.43 -6.54
CA ALA A 233 -0.11 -6.45 -5.95
C ALA A 233 -1.58 -5.99 -6.02
N VAL A 234 -2.41 -6.73 -6.73
CA VAL A 234 -3.85 -6.48 -6.84
C VAL A 234 -4.58 -7.26 -5.76
N MET A 235 -5.30 -6.54 -4.90
CA MET A 235 -6.07 -7.13 -3.80
C MET A 235 -7.58 -7.12 -4.08
N HIS A 236 -8.22 -8.24 -3.81
CA HIS A 236 -9.67 -8.40 -3.83
C HIS A 236 -10.16 -9.20 -2.62
N LEU A 237 -11.13 -8.67 -1.86
CA LEU A 237 -11.70 -9.31 -0.67
C LEU A 237 -10.65 -9.95 0.26
N GLY A 238 -9.63 -9.18 0.62
CA GLY A 238 -8.60 -9.59 1.59
C GLY A 238 -7.54 -10.53 1.07
N LYS A 239 -7.50 -10.82 -0.23
CA LYS A 239 -6.52 -11.70 -0.88
C LYS A 239 -5.76 -10.95 -1.99
N ILE A 240 -4.50 -11.33 -2.22
CA ILE A 240 -3.80 -10.96 -3.45
C ILE A 240 -4.30 -11.89 -4.56
N VAL A 241 -4.81 -11.32 -5.65
CA VAL A 241 -5.31 -12.06 -6.81
C VAL A 241 -4.32 -12.04 -7.98
N GLU A 242 -3.47 -11.02 -8.03
CA GLU A 242 -2.40 -10.89 -9.01
C GLU A 242 -1.24 -10.09 -8.42
N LEU A 243 0.02 -10.49 -8.68
CA LEU A 243 1.24 -9.80 -8.27
C LEU A 243 2.26 -9.93 -9.39
N ALA A 244 2.67 -8.81 -9.99
CA ALA A 244 3.58 -8.82 -11.13
C ALA A 244 4.45 -7.57 -11.21
N PRO A 245 5.52 -7.57 -12.03
CA PRO A 245 6.17 -6.34 -12.48
C PRO A 245 5.15 -5.37 -13.09
N VAL A 246 5.31 -4.07 -12.87
CA VAL A 246 4.33 -3.05 -13.26
C VAL A 246 4.01 -3.14 -14.77
N ASP A 247 5.01 -3.21 -15.63
CA ASP A 247 4.82 -3.27 -17.09
C ASP A 247 4.02 -4.53 -17.48
N ALA A 248 4.40 -5.69 -16.95
CA ALA A 248 3.71 -6.96 -17.25
C ALA A 248 2.24 -6.93 -16.82
N LEU A 249 1.93 -6.32 -15.67
CA LEU A 249 0.56 -6.22 -15.17
C LEU A 249 -0.29 -5.25 -16.00
N PHE A 250 0.29 -4.11 -16.43
CA PHE A 250 -0.42 -3.11 -17.22
C PHE A 250 -0.59 -3.53 -18.67
N ASP A 251 0.42 -4.19 -19.28
CA ASP A 251 0.37 -4.61 -20.68
C ASP A 251 -0.45 -5.88 -20.89
N ALA A 252 -0.28 -6.87 -20.00
CA ALA A 252 -0.87 -8.20 -20.14
C ALA A 252 -1.34 -8.78 -18.78
N PRO A 253 -2.41 -8.20 -18.19
CA PRO A 253 -2.97 -8.72 -16.95
C PRO A 253 -3.42 -10.17 -17.13
N LYS A 254 -3.41 -10.95 -16.05
CA LYS A 254 -3.74 -12.38 -16.06
C LYS A 254 -4.92 -12.73 -15.17
N HIS A 255 -5.44 -11.76 -14.42
CA HIS A 255 -6.66 -11.93 -13.63
C HIS A 255 -7.79 -11.02 -14.17
N PRO A 256 -9.01 -11.54 -14.40
CA PRO A 256 -10.13 -10.74 -14.92
C PRO A 256 -10.50 -9.51 -14.10
N TYR A 257 -10.24 -9.54 -12.79
CA TYR A 257 -10.43 -8.36 -11.93
C TYR A 257 -9.42 -7.26 -12.24
N THR A 258 -8.16 -7.61 -12.51
CA THR A 258 -7.12 -6.66 -12.93
C THR A 258 -7.47 -6.01 -14.25
N GLU A 259 -7.93 -6.80 -15.22
CA GLU A 259 -8.42 -6.29 -16.51
C GLU A 259 -9.53 -5.25 -16.31
N ALA A 260 -10.49 -5.53 -15.44
CA ALA A 260 -11.58 -4.61 -15.15
C ALA A 260 -11.08 -3.31 -14.48
N LEU A 261 -10.14 -3.40 -13.54
CA LEU A 261 -9.53 -2.23 -12.92
C LEU A 261 -8.76 -1.37 -13.94
N LEU A 262 -7.95 -2.01 -14.79
CA LEU A 262 -7.17 -1.34 -15.83
C LEU A 262 -8.07 -0.69 -16.90
N SER A 263 -9.24 -1.28 -17.18
CA SER A 263 -10.21 -0.70 -18.13
C SER A 263 -10.76 0.66 -17.66
N ALA A 264 -10.70 0.95 -16.35
CA ALA A 264 -11.16 2.20 -15.78
C ALA A 264 -10.09 3.31 -15.76
N VAL A 265 -8.83 2.99 -16.11
CA VAL A 265 -7.75 3.98 -16.21
C VAL A 265 -8.04 4.93 -17.37
N PRO A 266 -8.08 6.26 -17.12
CA PRO A 266 -8.28 7.23 -18.20
C PRO A 266 -7.11 7.20 -19.20
N GLU A 267 -7.44 7.24 -20.50
CA GLU A 267 -6.46 7.42 -21.56
C GLU A 267 -6.27 8.91 -21.84
N PRO A 268 -5.02 9.37 -22.07
CA PRO A 268 -4.76 10.76 -22.42
C PRO A 268 -5.29 11.16 -23.81
N ASP A 269 -5.49 10.18 -24.71
CA ASP A 269 -6.00 10.40 -26.07
C ASP A 269 -7.52 10.60 -26.04
N PRO A 270 -8.04 11.80 -26.35
CA PRO A 270 -9.47 12.08 -26.36
C PRO A 270 -10.25 11.34 -27.48
N ASP A 271 -9.56 10.91 -28.55
CA ASP A 271 -10.17 10.21 -29.68
C ASP A 271 -10.25 8.69 -29.44
N TYR A 272 -9.50 8.18 -28.45
CA TYR A 272 -9.52 6.77 -28.10
C TYR A 272 -10.73 6.41 -27.23
N LYS A 273 -11.70 5.70 -27.81
CA LYS A 273 -12.87 5.18 -27.10
C LYS A 273 -12.56 3.82 -26.47
N LYS A 274 -12.03 3.84 -25.24
CA LYS A 274 -11.82 2.62 -24.46
C LYS A 274 -13.16 2.06 -23.99
N GLU A 275 -13.45 0.80 -24.30
CA GLU A 275 -14.56 0.09 -23.70
C GLU A 275 -14.27 -0.20 -22.23
N ARG A 276 -14.93 0.54 -21.34
CA ARG A 276 -14.85 0.28 -19.91
C ARG A 276 -15.59 -1.00 -19.55
N ILE A 277 -14.93 -1.91 -18.86
CA ILE A 277 -15.55 -3.11 -18.31
C ILE A 277 -16.33 -2.74 -17.04
N ILE A 278 -17.65 -2.76 -17.14
CA ILE A 278 -18.53 -2.52 -16.00
C ILE A 278 -18.67 -3.85 -15.26
N LEU A 279 -18.19 -3.89 -14.01
CA LEU A 279 -18.37 -5.04 -13.15
C LEU A 279 -19.83 -5.08 -12.66
N GLU A 280 -20.54 -6.11 -13.04
CA GLU A 280 -21.93 -6.32 -12.60
C GLU A 280 -22.01 -6.77 -11.14
N GLY A 281 -23.03 -6.33 -10.43
CA GLY A 281 -23.31 -6.69 -9.03
C GLY A 281 -22.50 -5.87 -8.01
N GLU A 282 -22.89 -6.04 -6.76
CA GLU A 282 -22.24 -5.39 -5.62
C GLU A 282 -20.94 -6.11 -5.23
N VAL A 283 -20.04 -5.37 -4.57
CA VAL A 283 -18.85 -5.98 -3.94
C VAL A 283 -19.32 -6.95 -2.86
N PRO A 284 -18.94 -8.24 -2.92
CA PRO A 284 -19.41 -9.21 -1.95
C PRO A 284 -19.02 -8.83 -0.53
N ASN A 285 -19.88 -9.19 0.43
CA ASN A 285 -19.68 -8.87 1.83
C ASN A 285 -18.48 -9.67 2.40
N PRO A 286 -17.44 -9.03 2.96
CA PRO A 286 -16.30 -9.72 3.56
C PRO A 286 -16.67 -10.62 4.76
N ALA A 287 -17.85 -10.41 5.39
CA ALA A 287 -18.33 -11.27 6.46
C ALA A 287 -18.87 -12.61 5.94
N ASN A 288 -19.25 -12.68 4.66
CA ASN A 288 -19.73 -13.89 4.01
C ASN A 288 -19.16 -13.94 2.58
N PRO A 289 -17.86 -14.20 2.42
CA PRO A 289 -17.23 -14.22 1.10
C PRO A 289 -17.80 -15.35 0.24
N PRO A 290 -17.85 -15.18 -1.09
CA PRO A 290 -18.29 -16.23 -2.00
C PRO A 290 -17.44 -17.50 -1.85
N SER A 291 -18.03 -18.66 -2.13
CA SER A 291 -17.31 -19.93 -2.25
C SER A 291 -16.34 -19.88 -3.43
N GLY A 292 -15.33 -20.72 -3.44
CA GLY A 292 -14.39 -20.81 -4.54
C GLY A 292 -13.60 -19.53 -4.78
N CYS A 293 -13.49 -19.09 -6.02
CA CYS A 293 -12.88 -17.82 -6.40
C CYS A 293 -13.73 -16.66 -5.90
N HIS A 294 -13.20 -15.80 -5.04
CA HIS A 294 -13.95 -14.67 -4.46
C HIS A 294 -14.47 -13.67 -5.50
N PHE A 295 -13.88 -13.66 -6.70
CA PHE A 295 -14.29 -12.78 -7.80
C PHE A 295 -15.36 -13.42 -8.72
N HIS A 296 -15.64 -14.73 -8.59
CA HIS A 296 -16.54 -15.43 -9.52
C HIS A 296 -17.94 -14.78 -9.70
N PRO A 297 -18.59 -14.15 -8.70
CA PRO A 297 -19.90 -13.56 -8.90
C PRO A 297 -19.90 -12.40 -9.92
N ARG A 298 -18.76 -11.71 -10.05
CA ARG A 298 -18.58 -10.54 -10.93
C ARG A 298 -17.70 -10.84 -12.15
N CYS A 299 -17.24 -12.09 -12.31
CA CYS A 299 -16.35 -12.49 -13.39
C CYS A 299 -17.13 -12.91 -14.64
N ARG A 300 -16.92 -12.24 -15.76
CA ARG A 300 -17.52 -12.59 -17.04
C ARG A 300 -17.02 -13.90 -17.64
N TYR A 301 -15.88 -14.40 -17.18
CA TYR A 301 -15.26 -15.66 -17.60
C TYR A 301 -15.49 -16.82 -16.62
N LYS A 302 -16.41 -16.67 -15.66
CA LYS A 302 -16.67 -17.69 -14.64
C LYS A 302 -17.12 -19.01 -15.22
N THR A 303 -16.68 -20.10 -14.58
CA THR A 303 -17.13 -21.46 -14.82
C THR A 303 -17.53 -22.12 -13.49
N ASP A 304 -18.10 -23.32 -13.54
CA ASP A 304 -18.46 -24.09 -12.35
C ASP A 304 -17.25 -24.36 -11.45
N ARG A 305 -16.07 -24.53 -12.03
CA ARG A 305 -14.81 -24.68 -11.26
C ARG A 305 -14.53 -23.47 -10.39
N CYS A 306 -14.77 -22.25 -10.91
CA CYS A 306 -14.57 -21.02 -10.14
C CYS A 306 -15.53 -20.89 -8.94
N VAL A 307 -16.73 -21.49 -9.03
CA VAL A 307 -17.72 -21.50 -7.94
C VAL A 307 -17.35 -22.50 -6.86
N GLN A 308 -16.78 -23.66 -7.26
CA GLN A 308 -16.50 -24.79 -6.38
C GLN A 308 -15.13 -24.72 -5.74
N GLN A 309 -14.12 -24.19 -6.43
CA GLN A 309 -12.72 -24.25 -6.01
C GLN A 309 -12.08 -22.86 -5.99
N ALA A 310 -11.44 -22.49 -4.87
CA ALA A 310 -10.63 -21.29 -4.78
C ALA A 310 -9.29 -21.50 -5.52
N PRO A 311 -8.91 -20.59 -6.45
CA PRO A 311 -7.59 -20.66 -7.06
C PRO A 311 -6.51 -20.25 -6.07
N GLU A 312 -5.37 -20.92 -6.10
CA GLU A 312 -4.17 -20.52 -5.37
C GLU A 312 -3.38 -19.48 -6.17
N LEU A 313 -2.62 -18.65 -5.46
CA LEU A 313 -1.70 -17.70 -6.08
C LEU A 313 -0.47 -18.47 -6.59
N GLN A 314 -0.33 -18.65 -7.90
CA GLN A 314 0.71 -19.45 -8.55
C GLN A 314 1.61 -18.58 -9.42
N ASP A 315 2.91 -18.87 -9.43
CA ASP A 315 3.87 -18.25 -10.35
C ASP A 315 3.68 -18.84 -11.75
N ILE A 316 3.33 -17.99 -12.71
CA ILE A 316 3.17 -18.34 -14.13
C ILE A 316 4.41 -17.98 -14.96
N GLY A 317 5.52 -17.67 -14.31
CA GLY A 317 6.78 -17.24 -14.91
C GLY A 317 7.05 -15.75 -14.77
N SER A 318 8.31 -15.37 -14.91
CA SER A 318 8.77 -13.97 -14.85
C SER A 318 8.35 -13.19 -13.58
N LYS A 319 8.21 -13.88 -12.44
CA LYS A 319 7.71 -13.32 -11.16
C LYS A 319 6.29 -12.75 -11.27
N HIS A 320 5.47 -13.31 -12.14
CA HIS A 320 4.06 -13.00 -12.30
C HIS A 320 3.21 -14.05 -11.60
N TYR A 321 2.58 -13.69 -10.49
CA TYR A 321 1.78 -14.56 -9.65
C TYR A 321 0.30 -14.26 -9.85
N VAL A 322 -0.53 -15.28 -10.06
CA VAL A 322 -1.95 -15.12 -10.36
C VAL A 322 -2.81 -16.17 -9.65
N ALA A 323 -3.92 -15.73 -9.07
CA ALA A 323 -4.95 -16.58 -8.47
C ALA A 323 -6.15 -16.72 -9.42
N CYS A 324 -5.94 -17.31 -10.59
CA CYS A 324 -7.00 -17.60 -11.57
C CYS A 324 -6.80 -18.97 -12.21
N HIS A 325 -7.87 -19.79 -12.27
CA HIS A 325 -7.81 -21.12 -12.89
C HIS A 325 -7.49 -21.11 -14.40
N TYR A 326 -7.67 -19.93 -15.04
CA TYR A 326 -7.57 -19.75 -16.49
C TYR A 326 -6.56 -18.68 -16.89
N ALA A 327 -5.62 -18.34 -16.01
CA ALA A 327 -4.65 -17.27 -16.22
C ALA A 327 -3.87 -17.37 -17.53
N GLU A 328 -3.51 -18.60 -17.96
CA GLU A 328 -2.75 -18.86 -19.21
C GLU A 328 -3.64 -18.97 -20.45
N GLN A 329 -4.95 -19.18 -20.25
CA GLN A 329 -5.90 -19.40 -21.35
C GLN A 329 -6.64 -18.13 -21.77
N LEU A 330 -6.78 -17.17 -20.84
CA LEU A 330 -7.47 -15.90 -21.09
C LEU A 330 -6.52 -14.90 -21.74
N ASN A 331 -6.96 -14.31 -22.84
CA ASN A 331 -6.30 -13.15 -23.43
C ASN A 331 -6.99 -11.88 -22.94
N LEU A 332 -6.49 -11.35 -21.80
CA LEU A 332 -7.05 -10.18 -21.14
C LEU A 332 -6.41 -8.90 -21.68
N ARG A 333 -7.20 -7.81 -21.72
CA ARG A 333 -6.76 -6.52 -22.25
C ARG A 333 -6.03 -5.70 -21.18
N GLY A 334 -4.82 -5.28 -21.49
CA GLY A 334 -4.07 -4.30 -20.71
C GLY A 334 -4.42 -2.85 -21.08
N VAL A 335 -3.57 -1.92 -20.62
CA VAL A 335 -3.61 -0.52 -21.04
C VAL A 335 -2.87 -0.41 -22.37
N VAL A 336 -3.55 0.06 -23.41
CA VAL A 336 -2.94 0.28 -24.74
C VAL A 336 -2.11 1.57 -24.66
N HIS A 337 -0.81 1.48 -24.83
CA HIS A 337 0.02 2.67 -24.99
C HIS A 337 -0.06 3.14 -26.43
N GLY A 338 -0.34 4.43 -26.65
CA GLY A 338 -0.73 5.03 -27.96
C GLY A 338 0.28 4.95 -29.12
N GLU A 339 1.32 4.12 -29.06
CA GLU A 339 2.27 3.90 -30.17
C GLU A 339 1.94 2.70 -31.06
N ALA A 340 0.98 1.84 -30.67
CA ALA A 340 0.63 0.64 -31.43
C ALA A 340 -0.62 0.78 -32.34
N ALA A 341 -1.21 1.97 -32.46
CA ALA A 341 -2.41 2.21 -33.28
C ALA A 341 -2.11 2.50 -34.77
N ASN A 342 -0.85 2.38 -35.23
CA ASN A 342 -0.42 2.60 -36.60
C ASN A 342 0.19 1.33 -37.26
N GLN A 343 -0.49 0.19 -37.16
CA GLN A 343 -0.22 -0.94 -38.05
C GLN A 343 -1.52 -1.60 -38.51
#